data_99fa0fcab1d1c3027a8d27a41d776e05
#
_entry.id   99fa0fcab1d1c3027a8d27a41d776e05
#
_cell.length_a   1.000
_cell.length_b   1.000
_cell.length_c   1.000
_cell.angle_alpha   90.00
_cell.angle_beta   90.00
_cell.angle_gamma   90.00
#
_symmetry.space_group_name_H-M   'P 1'
#
loop_
_entity.id
_entity.type
_entity.pdbx_description
1 polymer ?
#
loop_
_entity_poly.entity_id
_entity_poly.type
_entity_poly.pdbx_seq_one_letter_code
_entity_poly.pdbx_strand_id
1 'polypeptide(L)'
;PIVLLGFMGVGKTTTASLLELPVYDMDQIIEERIGMSIADYFSLKGETAFRQIETEVLKELLTLPADCIVSTGGGVVKSEVNRKLLLENKDNNVLLTASFEVAYQRISMDDQSLRPLFLQHSKDEFKAIYQERMSLYQGLATTVIDTDHVRPEQVARKILCK
;
A
#
# COMPACT_ATOMS: atom_id res chain seq x y z
N PRO A 1 -4.54 -13.98 -4.60
CA PRO A 1 -5.05 -13.12 -3.55
C PRO A 1 -5.58 -11.79 -4.09
N ILE A 2 -6.42 -11.13 -3.30
CA ILE A 2 -6.83 -9.76 -3.58
C ILE A 2 -5.72 -8.85 -3.06
N VAL A 3 -5.13 -8.06 -3.93
CA VAL A 3 -4.04 -7.14 -3.55
C VAL A 3 -4.58 -5.72 -3.47
N LEU A 4 -4.45 -5.09 -2.30
CA LEU A 4 -4.83 -3.70 -2.10
C LEU A 4 -3.63 -2.80 -2.37
N LEU A 5 -3.79 -1.91 -3.32
CA LEU A 5 -2.79 -0.91 -3.70
C LEU A 5 -3.30 0.48 -3.33
N GLY A 6 -2.39 1.38 -3.07
CA GLY A 6 -2.74 2.77 -2.82
C GLY A 6 -1.68 3.48 -2.01
N PHE A 7 -1.68 4.81 -2.11
CA PHE A 7 -0.78 5.66 -1.34
C PHE A 7 -1.12 5.59 0.15
N MET A 8 -0.18 5.96 1.01
CA MET A 8 -0.48 6.05 2.44
C MET A 8 -1.64 7.04 2.67
N GLY A 9 -2.49 6.77 3.66
CA GLY A 9 -3.64 7.61 3.95
C GLY A 9 -4.91 7.32 3.15
N VAL A 10 -4.89 6.32 2.26
CA VAL A 10 -6.10 5.96 1.49
C VAL A 10 -7.01 4.96 2.20
N GLY A 11 -6.58 4.41 3.34
CA GLY A 11 -7.41 3.52 4.15
C GLY A 11 -7.28 2.03 3.85
N LYS A 12 -6.16 1.58 3.32
CA LYS A 12 -5.94 0.15 3.02
C LYS A 12 -6.13 -0.75 4.24
N THR A 13 -5.52 -0.39 5.36
CA THR A 13 -5.60 -1.19 6.60
C THR A 13 -7.02 -1.26 7.13
N THR A 14 -7.70 -0.12 7.20
CA THR A 14 -9.08 -0.04 7.68
C THR A 14 -10.01 -0.85 6.78
N THR A 15 -9.89 -0.70 5.47
CA THR A 15 -10.70 -1.44 4.50
C THR A 15 -10.46 -2.93 4.62
N ALA A 16 -9.19 -3.36 4.71
CA ALA A 16 -8.84 -4.77 4.81
C ALA A 16 -9.48 -5.41 6.05
N SER A 17 -9.50 -4.70 7.18
CA SER A 17 -10.06 -5.23 8.42
C SER A 17 -11.57 -5.50 8.32
N LEU A 18 -12.27 -4.89 7.38
CA LEU A 18 -13.72 -5.05 7.20
C LEU A 18 -14.10 -6.16 6.22
N LEU A 19 -13.13 -6.78 5.56
CA LEU A 19 -13.41 -7.77 4.52
C LEU A 19 -13.62 -9.19 5.04
N GLU A 20 -13.39 -9.43 6.31
CA GLU A 20 -13.57 -10.75 6.97
C GLU A 20 -12.81 -11.90 6.28
N LEU A 21 -11.72 -11.58 5.61
CA LEU A 21 -10.80 -12.55 5.01
C LEU A 21 -9.44 -12.45 5.72
N PRO A 22 -8.63 -13.52 5.65
CA PRO A 22 -7.25 -13.41 6.16
C PRO A 22 -6.51 -12.26 5.50
N VAL A 23 -5.86 -11.42 6.31
CA VAL A 23 -5.13 -10.23 5.84
C VAL A 23 -3.65 -10.42 6.08
N TYR A 24 -2.86 -10.21 5.03
CA TYR A 24 -1.41 -10.21 5.09
C TYR A 24 -0.92 -8.79 4.82
N ASP A 25 -0.45 -8.12 5.87
CA ASP A 25 0.12 -6.78 5.78
C ASP A 25 1.60 -6.90 5.45
N MET A 26 1.99 -6.44 4.27
CA MET A 26 3.37 -6.56 3.80
C MET A 26 4.38 -5.88 4.72
N ASP A 27 4.07 -4.67 5.19
CA ASP A 27 5.00 -3.93 6.04
C ASP A 27 5.22 -4.67 7.37
N GLN A 28 4.16 -5.21 7.95
CA GLN A 28 4.27 -5.99 9.18
C GLN A 28 5.10 -7.26 8.96
N ILE A 29 4.86 -7.98 7.87
CA ILE A 29 5.61 -9.19 7.54
C ILE A 29 7.09 -8.88 7.34
N ILE A 30 7.39 -7.78 6.65
CA ILE A 30 8.77 -7.34 6.44
C ILE A 30 9.44 -7.04 7.78
N GLU A 31 8.78 -6.27 8.65
CA GLU A 31 9.34 -5.92 9.96
C GLU A 31 9.60 -7.16 10.83
N GLU A 32 8.71 -8.13 10.81
CA GLU A 32 8.93 -9.40 11.50
C GLU A 32 10.15 -10.15 10.94
N ARG A 33 10.30 -10.13 9.62
CA ARG A 33 11.40 -10.84 8.94
C ARG A 33 12.76 -10.21 9.18
N ILE A 34 12.83 -8.88 9.20
CA ILE A 34 14.09 -8.15 9.40
C ILE A 34 14.41 -7.91 10.87
N GLY A 35 13.44 -8.10 11.78
CA GLY A 35 13.64 -7.96 13.23
C GLY A 35 13.79 -6.52 13.70
N MET A 36 13.34 -5.54 12.92
CA MET A 36 13.40 -4.11 13.26
C MET A 36 12.33 -3.35 12.48
N SER A 37 12.18 -2.06 12.75
CA SER A 37 11.29 -1.22 11.97
C SER A 37 11.84 -1.00 10.54
N ILE A 38 10.93 -0.75 9.60
CA ILE A 38 11.32 -0.42 8.23
C ILE A 38 12.19 0.83 8.20
N ALA A 39 11.85 1.85 9.00
CA ALA A 39 12.63 3.09 9.07
C ALA A 39 14.08 2.83 9.52
N ASP A 40 14.27 1.99 10.53
CA ASP A 40 15.61 1.62 11.01
C ASP A 40 16.38 0.84 9.95
N TYR A 41 15.71 -0.08 9.26
CA TYR A 41 16.34 -0.86 8.20
C TYR A 41 16.80 0.03 7.03
N PHE A 42 15.98 1.00 6.64
CA PHE A 42 16.36 1.99 5.63
C PHE A 42 17.64 2.74 6.03
N SER A 43 17.71 3.18 7.29
CA SER A 43 18.87 3.91 7.79
C SER A 43 20.14 3.05 7.81
N LEU A 44 20.03 1.77 8.14
CA LEU A 44 21.17 0.86 8.26
C LEU A 44 21.60 0.26 6.93
N LYS A 45 20.68 -0.18 6.10
CA LYS A 45 20.95 -0.97 4.90
C LYS A 45 20.64 -0.25 3.60
N GLY A 46 19.88 0.82 3.64
CA GLY A 46 19.52 1.61 2.46
C GLY A 46 18.31 1.10 1.71
N GLU A 47 17.85 1.89 0.75
CA GLU A 47 16.61 1.61 -0.01
C GLU A 47 16.73 0.37 -0.87
N THR A 48 17.87 0.15 -1.54
CA THR A 48 18.05 -0.99 -2.43
C THR A 48 17.86 -2.31 -1.68
N ALA A 49 18.47 -2.45 -0.49
CA ALA A 49 18.33 -3.64 0.33
C ALA A 49 16.88 -3.85 0.77
N PHE A 50 16.19 -2.76 1.15
CA PHE A 50 14.79 -2.84 1.52
C PHE A 50 13.92 -3.30 0.35
N ARG A 51 14.12 -2.73 -0.85
CA ARG A 51 13.33 -3.10 -2.03
C ARG A 51 13.52 -4.58 -2.42
N GLN A 52 14.70 -5.14 -2.18
CA GLN A 52 14.95 -6.57 -2.41
C GLN A 52 14.09 -7.42 -1.49
N ILE A 53 14.03 -7.10 -0.20
CA ILE A 53 13.20 -7.84 0.76
C ILE A 53 11.71 -7.65 0.43
N GLU A 54 11.30 -6.44 0.11
CA GLU A 54 9.93 -6.14 -0.28
C GLU A 54 9.51 -6.99 -1.48
N THR A 55 10.36 -7.11 -2.48
CA THR A 55 10.11 -7.93 -3.67
C THR A 55 9.98 -9.41 -3.33
N GLU A 56 10.84 -9.92 -2.46
CA GLU A 56 10.77 -11.32 -2.01
C GLU A 56 9.46 -11.61 -1.30
N VAL A 57 9.05 -10.73 -0.39
CA VAL A 57 7.77 -10.87 0.33
C VAL A 57 6.60 -10.82 -0.64
N LEU A 58 6.63 -9.86 -1.58
CA LEU A 58 5.57 -9.74 -2.59
C LEU A 58 5.42 -11.01 -3.41
N LYS A 59 6.54 -11.58 -3.89
CA LYS A 59 6.52 -12.83 -4.65
C LYS A 59 5.86 -13.96 -3.88
N GLU A 60 6.23 -14.10 -2.61
CA GLU A 60 5.66 -15.15 -1.75
C GLU A 60 4.16 -14.96 -1.56
N LEU A 61 3.73 -13.72 -1.27
CA LEU A 61 2.33 -13.43 -1.02
C LEU A 61 1.45 -13.57 -2.26
N LEU A 62 1.99 -13.32 -3.45
CA LEU A 62 1.24 -13.50 -4.69
C LEU A 62 0.94 -14.97 -5.01
N THR A 63 1.59 -15.90 -4.35
CA THR A 63 1.30 -17.34 -4.50
C THR A 63 0.17 -17.81 -3.60
N LEU A 64 -0.34 -16.97 -2.71
CA LEU A 64 -1.41 -17.32 -1.79
C LEU A 64 -2.75 -17.56 -2.51
N PRO A 65 -3.68 -18.31 -1.87
CA PRO A 65 -5.01 -18.54 -2.44
C PRO A 65 -5.80 -17.26 -2.70
N ALA A 66 -6.84 -17.36 -3.53
CA ALA A 66 -7.66 -16.21 -3.93
C ALA A 66 -8.48 -15.61 -2.78
N ASP A 67 -8.74 -16.36 -1.72
CA ASP A 67 -9.60 -15.95 -0.62
C ASP A 67 -8.85 -15.30 0.55
N CYS A 68 -7.84 -14.50 0.23
CA CYS A 68 -7.12 -13.69 1.20
C CYS A 68 -6.80 -12.31 0.63
N ILE A 69 -6.43 -11.41 1.54
CA ILE A 69 -6.10 -10.02 1.21
C ILE A 69 -4.60 -9.81 1.45
N VAL A 70 -3.94 -9.18 0.48
CA VAL A 70 -2.56 -8.69 0.64
C VAL A 70 -2.62 -7.16 0.65
N SER A 71 -2.26 -6.55 1.76
CA SER A 71 -2.18 -5.09 1.88
C SER A 71 -0.74 -4.67 1.63
N THR A 72 -0.50 -3.90 0.58
CA THR A 72 0.84 -3.47 0.18
C THR A 72 1.27 -2.20 0.88
N GLY A 73 2.58 -1.97 0.96
CA GLY A 73 3.12 -0.69 1.40
C GLY A 73 2.98 0.39 0.33
N GLY A 74 2.96 1.65 0.76
CA GLY A 74 2.78 2.78 -0.14
C GLY A 74 3.89 2.97 -1.18
N GLY A 75 5.04 2.37 -0.96
CA GLY A 75 6.19 2.46 -1.88
C GLY A 75 6.43 1.21 -2.72
N VAL A 76 5.54 0.22 -2.66
CA VAL A 76 5.71 -1.04 -3.40
C VAL A 76 5.89 -0.81 -4.91
N VAL A 77 5.26 0.23 -5.44
CA VAL A 77 5.29 0.54 -6.89
C VAL A 77 6.55 1.25 -7.36
N LYS A 78 7.45 1.63 -6.46
CA LYS A 78 8.72 2.29 -6.85
C LYS A 78 9.64 1.33 -7.62
N SER A 79 9.58 0.05 -7.33
CA SER A 79 10.38 -0.96 -8.01
C SER A 79 9.70 -1.43 -9.30
N GLU A 80 10.43 -1.40 -10.40
CA GLU A 80 9.94 -1.92 -11.68
C GLU A 80 9.62 -3.41 -11.58
N VAL A 81 10.44 -4.18 -10.86
CA VAL A 81 10.20 -5.60 -10.65
C VAL A 81 8.86 -5.82 -9.94
N ASN A 82 8.59 -5.03 -8.90
CA ASN A 82 7.32 -5.11 -8.18
C ASN A 82 6.14 -4.76 -9.09
N ARG A 83 6.28 -3.73 -9.94
CA ARG A 83 5.22 -3.36 -10.87
C ARG A 83 4.91 -4.50 -11.86
N LYS A 84 5.93 -5.19 -12.34
CA LYS A 84 5.75 -6.34 -13.25
C LYS A 84 5.01 -7.48 -12.53
N LEU A 85 5.38 -7.77 -11.30
CA LEU A 85 4.71 -8.79 -10.49
C LEU A 85 3.25 -8.44 -10.24
N LEU A 86 2.98 -7.19 -9.90
CA LEU A 86 1.61 -6.71 -9.67
C LEU A 86 0.77 -6.74 -10.95
N LEU A 87 1.38 -6.41 -12.08
CA LEU A 87 0.68 -6.43 -13.36
C LEU A 87 0.18 -7.85 -13.71
N GLU A 88 0.94 -8.88 -13.37
CA GLU A 88 0.52 -10.27 -13.58
C GLU A 88 -0.71 -10.63 -12.75
N ASN A 89 -0.95 -9.93 -11.63
CA ASN A 89 -2.10 -10.13 -10.75
C ASN A 89 -3.20 -9.08 -10.97
N LYS A 90 -3.15 -8.33 -12.06
CA LYS A 90 -3.94 -7.12 -12.33
C LYS A 90 -5.44 -7.28 -12.06
N ASP A 91 -6.01 -8.40 -12.49
CA ASP A 91 -7.46 -8.62 -12.37
C ASP A 91 -7.92 -8.82 -10.93
N ASN A 92 -7.00 -9.13 -10.02
CA ASN A 92 -7.27 -9.30 -8.60
C ASN A 92 -6.69 -8.16 -7.76
N ASN A 93 -6.12 -7.15 -8.38
CA ASN A 93 -5.66 -5.96 -7.69
C ASN A 93 -6.78 -4.94 -7.56
N VAL A 94 -6.82 -4.26 -6.43
CA VAL A 94 -7.75 -3.16 -6.18
C VAL A 94 -6.93 -1.93 -5.79
N LEU A 95 -7.05 -0.87 -6.57
CA LEU A 95 -6.39 0.39 -6.28
C LEU A 95 -7.35 1.31 -5.53
N LEU A 96 -6.99 1.67 -4.31
CA LEU A 96 -7.71 2.67 -3.54
C LEU A 96 -7.04 4.02 -3.75
N THR A 97 -7.83 5.02 -4.13
CA THR A 97 -7.32 6.37 -4.36
C THR A 97 -7.95 7.36 -3.40
N ALA A 98 -7.25 8.45 -3.15
CA ALA A 98 -7.76 9.61 -2.43
C ALA A 98 -7.09 10.85 -3.02
N SER A 99 -7.75 12.00 -2.95
CA SER A 99 -7.09 13.26 -3.30
C SER A 99 -5.92 13.50 -2.33
N PHE A 100 -4.96 14.31 -2.77
CA PHE A 100 -3.82 14.63 -1.91
C PHE A 100 -4.26 15.24 -0.58
N GLU A 101 -5.20 16.17 -0.61
CA GLU A 101 -5.65 16.85 0.62
C GLU A 101 -6.27 15.87 1.62
N VAL A 102 -7.09 14.93 1.14
CA VAL A 102 -7.70 13.91 2.00
C VAL A 102 -6.64 12.98 2.56
N ALA A 103 -5.73 12.49 1.72
CA ALA A 103 -4.65 11.60 2.18
C ALA A 103 -3.74 12.30 3.19
N TYR A 104 -3.36 13.54 2.91
CA TYR A 104 -2.52 14.34 3.81
C TYR A 104 -3.19 14.56 5.17
N GLN A 105 -4.47 14.92 5.15
CA GLN A 105 -5.23 15.13 6.37
C GLN A 105 -5.32 13.84 7.21
N ARG A 106 -5.59 12.70 6.58
CA ARG A 106 -5.67 11.41 7.28
C ARG A 106 -4.34 11.05 7.95
N ILE A 107 -3.22 11.27 7.26
CA ILE A 107 -1.88 10.99 7.80
C ILE A 107 -1.57 11.93 8.96
N SER A 108 -1.87 13.22 8.83
CA SER A 108 -1.57 14.22 9.87
C SER A 108 -2.39 14.01 11.14
N MET A 109 -3.56 13.36 11.05
CA MET A 109 -4.42 13.06 12.20
C MET A 109 -4.11 11.69 12.82
N ASP A 110 -3.23 10.89 12.23
CA ASP A 110 -2.85 9.58 12.74
C ASP A 110 -1.65 9.70 13.67
N ASP A 111 -1.92 9.90 14.97
CA ASP A 111 -0.88 10.07 15.98
C ASP A 111 -0.08 8.80 16.27
N GLN A 112 -0.61 7.63 15.89
CA GLN A 112 0.00 6.35 16.24
C GLN A 112 0.94 5.81 15.17
N SER A 113 0.85 6.31 13.94
CA SER A 113 1.62 5.82 12.79
C SER A 113 2.30 6.96 12.07
N LEU A 114 3.08 7.78 12.79
CA LEU A 114 3.87 8.83 12.16
C LEU A 114 4.86 8.20 11.18
N ARG A 115 4.66 8.46 9.90
CA ARG A 115 5.44 7.85 8.85
C ARG A 115 6.68 8.68 8.56
N PRO A 116 7.86 8.06 8.39
CA PRO A 116 9.10 8.80 8.14
C PRO A 116 9.00 9.78 6.96
N LEU A 117 8.34 9.39 5.88
CA LEU A 117 8.15 10.29 4.73
C LEU A 117 7.39 11.55 5.11
N PHE A 118 6.35 11.43 5.94
CA PHE A 118 5.55 12.56 6.38
C PHE A 118 6.36 13.50 7.26
N LEU A 119 7.18 12.94 8.16
CA LEU A 119 7.99 13.73 9.10
C LEU A 119 9.19 14.42 8.44
N GLN A 120 9.73 13.84 7.37
CA GLN A 120 10.96 14.31 6.73
C GLN A 120 10.73 15.34 5.62
N HIS A 121 9.48 15.53 5.19
CA HIS A 121 9.17 16.36 4.03
C HIS A 121 8.17 17.47 4.36
N SER A 122 8.33 18.60 3.69
CA SER A 122 7.30 19.65 3.69
C SER A 122 6.04 19.14 2.97
N LYS A 123 4.94 19.89 3.11
CA LYS A 123 3.70 19.54 2.42
C LYS A 123 3.89 19.51 0.90
N ASP A 124 4.61 20.48 0.34
CA ASP A 124 4.85 20.55 -1.10
C ASP A 124 5.73 19.39 -1.59
N GLU A 125 6.77 19.05 -0.84
CA GLU A 125 7.61 17.90 -1.13
C GLU A 125 6.82 16.60 -1.06
N PHE A 126 5.96 16.46 -0.06
CA PHE A 126 5.11 15.29 0.11
C PHE A 126 4.10 15.17 -1.03
N LYS A 127 3.56 16.30 -1.51
CA LYS A 127 2.66 16.32 -2.67
C LYS A 127 3.36 15.82 -3.95
N ALA A 128 4.63 16.19 -4.14
CA ALA A 128 5.41 15.70 -5.28
C ALA A 128 5.58 14.17 -5.22
N ILE A 129 5.85 13.63 -4.03
CA ILE A 129 5.92 12.17 -3.82
C ILE A 129 4.58 11.52 -4.15
N TYR A 130 3.49 12.10 -3.68
CA TYR A 130 2.13 11.61 -3.96
C TYR A 130 1.88 11.53 -5.46
N GLN A 131 2.18 12.61 -6.19
CA GLN A 131 1.94 12.67 -7.63
C GLN A 131 2.78 11.65 -8.40
N GLU A 132 4.04 11.47 -8.02
CA GLU A 132 4.90 10.46 -8.60
C GLU A 132 4.33 9.05 -8.39
N ARG A 133 3.93 8.74 -7.13
CA ARG A 133 3.36 7.43 -6.80
C ARG A 133 2.07 7.16 -7.56
N MET A 134 1.19 8.16 -7.66
CA MET A 134 -0.07 8.01 -8.37
C MET A 134 0.14 7.66 -9.85
N SER A 135 1.17 8.23 -10.48
CA SER A 135 1.50 7.87 -11.86
C SER A 135 1.98 6.42 -12.00
N LEU A 136 2.66 5.90 -10.97
CA LEU A 136 3.17 4.53 -10.97
C LEU A 136 2.08 3.49 -10.73
N TYR A 137 0.97 3.86 -10.10
CA TYR A 137 -0.16 2.94 -9.89
C TYR A 137 -0.98 2.70 -11.15
N GLN A 138 -0.90 3.57 -12.14
CA GLN A 138 -1.74 3.49 -13.33
C GLN A 138 -1.56 2.15 -14.05
N GLY A 139 -2.65 1.52 -14.42
CA GLY A 139 -2.65 0.28 -15.17
C GLY A 139 -2.38 -0.99 -14.35
N LEU A 140 -2.14 -0.88 -13.04
CA LEU A 140 -1.82 -2.05 -12.20
C LEU A 140 -3.04 -2.75 -11.62
N ALA A 141 -4.22 -2.16 -11.76
CA ALA A 141 -5.45 -2.75 -11.23
C ALA A 141 -6.62 -2.50 -12.19
N THR A 142 -7.49 -3.50 -12.34
CA THR A 142 -8.73 -3.34 -13.11
C THR A 142 -9.82 -2.67 -12.27
N THR A 143 -9.74 -2.77 -10.96
CA THR A 143 -10.69 -2.13 -10.04
C THR A 143 -10.02 -0.94 -9.36
N VAL A 144 -10.58 0.25 -9.53
CA VAL A 144 -10.10 1.48 -8.92
C VAL A 144 -11.25 2.11 -8.13
N ILE A 145 -11.03 2.39 -6.86
CA ILE A 145 -12.06 2.93 -5.98
C ILE A 145 -11.55 4.24 -5.36
N ASP A 146 -12.27 5.34 -5.62
CA ASP A 146 -12.02 6.63 -5.00
C ASP A 146 -12.61 6.61 -3.58
N THR A 147 -11.79 6.91 -2.58
CA THR A 147 -12.19 6.86 -1.18
C THR A 147 -12.51 8.22 -0.56
N ASP A 148 -12.47 9.31 -1.34
CA ASP A 148 -12.68 10.66 -0.81
C ASP A 148 -14.04 10.86 -0.16
N HIS A 149 -15.08 10.30 -0.77
CA HIS A 149 -16.47 10.51 -0.36
C HIS A 149 -17.18 9.19 -0.01
N VAL A 150 -16.41 8.14 0.26
CA VAL A 150 -16.96 6.81 0.50
C VAL A 150 -16.43 6.31 1.84
N ARG A 151 -17.32 5.76 2.66
CA ARG A 151 -16.93 5.19 3.95
C ARG A 151 -16.22 3.84 3.74
N PRO A 152 -15.34 3.44 4.68
CA PRO A 152 -14.62 2.15 4.56
C PRO A 152 -15.55 0.96 4.33
N GLU A 153 -16.72 0.93 4.95
CA GLU A 153 -17.70 -0.14 4.78
C GLU A 153 -18.19 -0.22 3.32
N GLN A 154 -18.39 0.91 2.68
CA GLN A 154 -18.80 0.97 1.26
C GLN A 154 -17.67 0.52 0.34
N VAL A 155 -16.43 0.88 0.66
CA VAL A 155 -15.26 0.43 -0.09
C VAL A 155 -15.14 -1.09 -0.01
N ALA A 156 -15.27 -1.65 1.19
CA ALA A 156 -15.22 -3.10 1.39
C ALA A 156 -16.29 -3.83 0.57
N ARG A 157 -17.51 -3.31 0.53
CA ARG A 157 -18.58 -3.89 -0.30
C ARG A 157 -18.23 -3.90 -1.78
N LYS A 158 -17.66 -2.82 -2.28
CA LYS A 158 -17.25 -2.73 -3.69
C LYS A 158 -16.18 -3.76 -4.04
N ILE A 159 -15.28 -4.03 -3.12
CA ILE A 159 -14.24 -5.05 -3.31
C ILE A 159 -14.86 -6.45 -3.38
N LEU A 160 -15.80 -6.75 -2.48
CA LEU A 160 -16.45 -8.07 -2.43
C LEU A 160 -17.37 -8.33 -3.61
N CYS A 161 -17.94 -7.29 -4.20
CA CYS A 161 -18.86 -7.39 -5.34
C CYS A 161 -18.16 -7.31 -6.70
N LYS A 162 -16.85 -7.32 -6.68
CA LYS A 162 -16.02 -7.16 -7.88
C LYS A 162 -16.04 -8.39 -8.81
#